data_661a3f688ef9da81f85341984f3002bb
#
_entry.id   661a3f688ef9da81f85341984f3002bb
#
_cell.length_a   1.000
_cell.length_b   1.000
_cell.length_c   1.000
_cell.angle_alpha   90.00
_cell.angle_beta   90.00
_cell.angle_gamma   90.00
#
_symmetry.space_group_name_H-M   'P 1'
#
loop_
_entity.id
_entity.type
_entity.pdbx_description
1 polymer ?
#
loop_
_entity_poly.entity_id
_entity_poly.type
_entity_poly.pdbx_seq_one_letter_code
_entity_poly.pdbx_strand_id
1 'polypeptide(L)'
;MSIDGEKIPVLVNDIFTDALTNKISHIDFYRVRMDEKTEVSAPLEFIGEAQAVKEKKGILIKAMHELEVRALPADLPRNIEIDISNLAEIGESIHVKDIKPIKGVEILAEPEAVIVTVTEIIEEVVEEKPASVEEVKVEGEEKKIEKTEEEQEKK
;
A
#
# COMPACT_ATOMS: atom_id res chain seq x y z
N MET A 1 -16.36 -22.24 11.94
CA MET A 1 -15.72 -22.33 13.26
C MET A 1 -16.65 -23.03 14.24
N SER A 2 -16.15 -23.78 15.19
CA SER A 2 -16.98 -24.43 16.24
C SER A 2 -16.67 -23.81 17.58
N ILE A 3 -17.68 -23.23 18.22
CA ILE A 3 -17.61 -22.62 19.57
C ILE A 3 -18.66 -23.32 20.41
N ASP A 4 -18.26 -23.89 21.54
CA ASP A 4 -19.14 -24.61 22.48
C ASP A 4 -19.98 -25.76 21.85
N GLY A 5 -19.45 -26.35 20.74
CA GLY A 5 -20.14 -27.42 19.99
C GLY A 5 -21.10 -26.95 18.90
N GLU A 6 -21.38 -25.65 18.81
CA GLU A 6 -22.16 -25.08 17.71
C GLU A 6 -21.27 -24.68 16.52
N LYS A 7 -21.70 -25.05 15.31
CA LYS A 7 -21.02 -24.64 14.07
C LYS A 7 -21.56 -23.27 13.64
N ILE A 8 -20.75 -22.25 13.81
CA ILE A 8 -21.08 -20.88 13.43
C ILE A 8 -20.33 -20.52 12.14
N PRO A 9 -21.03 -20.03 11.08
CA PRO A 9 -20.38 -19.50 9.90
C PRO A 9 -19.67 -18.17 10.25
N VAL A 10 -18.38 -18.09 9.90
CA VAL A 10 -17.56 -16.91 10.13
C VAL A 10 -16.73 -16.62 8.88
N LEU A 11 -16.47 -15.35 8.62
CA LEU A 11 -15.45 -14.88 7.68
C LEU A 11 -14.22 -14.43 8.46
N VAL A 12 -13.06 -14.56 7.85
CA VAL A 12 -11.83 -13.96 8.35
C VAL A 12 -11.86 -12.50 7.90
N ASN A 13 -11.82 -11.59 8.86
CA ASN A 13 -11.82 -10.16 8.59
C ASN A 13 -10.39 -9.63 8.46
N ASP A 14 -9.52 -9.99 9.40
CA ASP A 14 -8.13 -9.55 9.38
C ASP A 14 -7.20 -10.61 9.98
N ILE A 15 -5.94 -10.59 9.55
CA ILE A 15 -4.88 -11.49 10.02
C ILE A 15 -3.67 -10.66 10.42
N PHE A 16 -3.40 -10.57 11.71
CA PHE A 16 -2.24 -9.88 12.24
C PHE A 16 -1.04 -10.82 12.32
N THR A 17 0.05 -10.44 11.67
CA THR A 17 1.31 -11.16 11.70
C THR A 17 2.37 -10.36 12.45
N ASP A 18 3.17 -11.07 13.24
CA ASP A 18 4.34 -10.50 13.88
C ASP A 18 5.42 -10.20 12.83
N ALA A 19 5.86 -8.95 12.75
CA ALA A 19 6.80 -8.48 11.72
C ALA A 19 8.19 -9.11 11.79
N LEU A 20 8.60 -9.64 12.96
CA LEU A 20 9.92 -10.25 13.15
C LEU A 20 9.92 -11.74 12.87
N THR A 21 8.85 -12.43 13.31
CA THR A 21 8.77 -13.90 13.25
C THR A 21 7.91 -14.41 12.10
N ASN A 22 7.18 -13.53 11.40
CA ASN A 22 6.17 -13.86 10.38
C ASN A 22 5.11 -14.87 10.88
N LYS A 23 4.91 -14.95 12.17
CA LYS A 23 3.87 -15.82 12.75
C LYS A 23 2.58 -15.05 12.93
N ILE A 24 1.47 -15.74 12.71
CA ILE A 24 0.15 -15.18 12.96
C ILE A 24 0.03 -14.94 14.46
N SER A 25 -0.21 -13.68 14.84
CA SER A 25 -0.40 -13.21 16.22
C SER A 25 -1.88 -13.21 16.59
N HIS A 26 -2.73 -12.75 15.69
CA HIS A 26 -4.17 -12.65 15.89
C HIS A 26 -4.93 -12.86 14.58
N ILE A 27 -6.16 -13.37 14.67
CA ILE A 27 -7.08 -13.49 13.54
C ILE A 27 -8.44 -12.99 14.01
N ASP A 28 -8.98 -12.02 13.29
CA ASP A 28 -10.30 -11.48 13.52
C ASP A 28 -11.34 -12.23 12.70
N PHE A 29 -12.36 -12.73 13.38
CA PHE A 29 -13.46 -13.43 12.76
C PHE A 29 -14.74 -12.62 12.84
N TYR A 30 -15.40 -12.44 11.71
CA TYR A 30 -16.71 -11.82 11.64
C TYR A 30 -17.79 -12.89 11.46
N ARG A 31 -18.77 -12.91 12.38
CA ARG A 31 -19.92 -13.83 12.28
C ARG A 31 -20.85 -13.33 11.19
N VAL A 32 -21.13 -14.18 10.21
CA VAL A 32 -22.01 -13.85 9.08
C VAL A 32 -23.28 -14.68 9.07
N ARG A 33 -24.32 -14.09 8.48
CA ARG A 33 -25.58 -14.79 8.18
C ARG A 33 -25.54 -15.13 6.71
N MET A 34 -25.81 -16.41 6.38
CA MET A 34 -25.72 -16.90 5.00
C MET A 34 -26.77 -16.29 4.06
N ASP A 35 -27.85 -15.73 4.63
CA ASP A 35 -28.98 -15.17 3.89
C ASP A 35 -28.86 -13.65 3.68
N GLU A 36 -27.87 -13.01 4.24
CA GLU A 36 -27.67 -11.55 4.16
C GLU A 36 -26.40 -11.22 3.36
N LYS A 37 -26.52 -10.20 2.51
CA LYS A 37 -25.34 -9.65 1.81
C LYS A 37 -24.44 -8.95 2.84
N THR A 38 -23.17 -9.26 2.80
CA THR A 38 -22.15 -8.69 3.69
C THR A 38 -21.17 -7.87 2.87
N GLU A 39 -20.74 -6.75 3.42
CA GLU A 39 -19.69 -5.90 2.86
C GLU A 39 -18.35 -6.38 3.38
N VAL A 40 -17.42 -6.61 2.47
CA VAL A 40 -16.06 -7.03 2.81
C VAL A 40 -15.07 -6.41 1.84
N SER A 41 -13.83 -6.20 2.31
CA SER A 41 -12.72 -5.82 1.46
C SER A 41 -12.10 -7.07 0.83
N ALA A 42 -12.12 -7.13 -0.50
CA ALA A 42 -11.50 -8.21 -1.25
C ALA A 42 -10.12 -7.77 -1.77
N PRO A 43 -9.06 -8.53 -1.54
CA PRO A 43 -7.72 -8.18 -2.02
C PRO A 43 -7.65 -8.29 -3.54
N LEU A 44 -6.90 -7.37 -4.15
CA LEU A 44 -6.65 -7.31 -5.59
C LEU A 44 -5.37 -8.08 -5.92
N GLU A 45 -5.47 -9.05 -6.83
CA GLU A 45 -4.33 -9.77 -7.35
C GLU A 45 -4.04 -9.33 -8.79
N PHE A 46 -2.85 -8.75 -9.00
CA PHE A 46 -2.43 -8.27 -10.31
C PHE A 46 -1.73 -9.37 -11.07
N ILE A 47 -2.32 -9.77 -12.21
CA ILE A 47 -1.82 -10.85 -13.06
C ILE A 47 -1.22 -10.26 -14.33
N GLY A 48 -0.15 -10.90 -14.80
CA GLY A 48 0.55 -10.48 -16.02
C GLY A 48 1.68 -9.49 -15.75
N GLU A 49 2.22 -8.94 -16.83
CA GLU A 49 3.32 -7.97 -16.79
C GLU A 49 2.97 -6.81 -17.72
N ALA A 50 2.98 -5.60 -17.18
CA ALA A 50 2.74 -4.40 -17.96
C ALA A 50 3.89 -4.15 -18.95
N GLN A 51 3.56 -4.04 -20.24
CA GLN A 51 4.54 -3.77 -21.29
C GLN A 51 5.20 -2.39 -21.10
N ALA A 52 4.45 -1.40 -20.62
CA ALA A 52 4.95 -0.09 -20.29
C ALA A 52 6.07 -0.10 -19.24
N VAL A 53 6.04 -1.04 -18.29
CA VAL A 53 7.11 -1.20 -17.29
C VAL A 53 8.35 -1.83 -17.92
N LYS A 54 8.17 -2.85 -18.78
CA LYS A 54 9.29 -3.56 -19.41
C LYS A 54 10.00 -2.75 -20.50
N GLU A 55 9.24 -2.13 -21.38
CA GLU A 55 9.78 -1.49 -22.59
C GLU A 55 10.07 0.00 -22.38
N LYS A 56 9.23 0.69 -21.62
CA LYS A 56 9.30 2.15 -21.45
C LYS A 56 9.85 2.59 -20.11
N LYS A 57 10.34 1.66 -19.27
CA LYS A 57 10.86 1.94 -17.90
C LYS A 57 9.86 2.69 -17.01
N GLY A 58 8.57 2.47 -17.21
CA GLY A 58 7.53 3.00 -16.35
C GLY A 58 7.51 2.32 -14.98
N ILE A 59 7.00 3.03 -13.97
CA ILE A 59 6.72 2.46 -12.64
C ILE A 59 5.23 2.15 -12.55
N LEU A 60 4.91 0.94 -12.12
CA LEU A 60 3.55 0.54 -11.80
C LEU A 60 3.20 1.02 -10.39
N ILE A 61 2.26 1.95 -10.30
CA ILE A 61 1.74 2.43 -9.03
C ILE A 61 0.38 1.76 -8.78
N LYS A 62 0.30 1.00 -7.71
CA LYS A 62 -0.94 0.39 -7.24
C LYS A 62 -1.60 1.37 -6.28
N ALA A 63 -2.66 2.05 -6.76
CA ALA A 63 -3.39 3.01 -5.95
C ALA A 63 -4.31 2.32 -4.92
N MET A 64 -4.82 1.12 -5.27
CA MET A 64 -5.67 0.31 -4.40
C MET A 64 -5.11 -1.09 -4.29
N HIS A 65 -5.12 -1.66 -3.08
CA HIS A 65 -4.75 -3.04 -2.80
C HIS A 65 -5.96 -3.93 -2.53
N GLU A 66 -7.05 -3.32 -2.13
CA GLU A 66 -8.30 -3.96 -1.76
C GLU A 66 -9.47 -3.21 -2.38
N LEU A 67 -10.57 -3.92 -2.63
CA LEU A 67 -11.79 -3.36 -3.18
C LEU A 67 -12.96 -3.74 -2.29
N GLU A 68 -13.78 -2.75 -1.91
CA GLU A 68 -14.99 -3.00 -1.15
C GLU A 68 -16.07 -3.60 -2.03
N VAL A 69 -16.52 -4.78 -1.64
CA VAL A 69 -17.55 -5.52 -2.36
C VAL A 69 -18.66 -5.97 -1.41
N ARG A 70 -19.88 -6.01 -1.94
CA ARG A 70 -21.04 -6.53 -1.25
C ARG A 70 -21.53 -7.77 -1.95
N ALA A 71 -21.54 -8.90 -1.25
CA ALA A 71 -22.00 -10.18 -1.78
C ALA A 71 -22.59 -11.08 -0.69
N LEU A 72 -23.24 -12.15 -1.11
CA LEU A 72 -23.57 -13.23 -0.18
C LEU A 72 -22.29 -13.96 0.25
N PRO A 73 -22.20 -14.46 1.51
CA PRO A 73 -21.02 -15.17 1.97
C PRO A 73 -20.59 -16.36 1.10
N ALA A 74 -21.52 -16.94 0.35
CA ALA A 74 -21.25 -18.04 -0.57
C ALA A 74 -20.60 -17.58 -1.90
N ASP A 75 -20.84 -16.34 -2.31
CA ASP A 75 -20.41 -15.78 -3.59
C ASP A 75 -19.19 -14.84 -3.44
N LEU A 76 -18.67 -14.69 -2.22
CA LEU A 76 -17.50 -13.85 -1.95
C LEU A 76 -16.25 -14.39 -2.62
N PRO A 77 -15.58 -13.63 -3.50
CA PRO A 77 -14.31 -14.02 -4.08
C PRO A 77 -13.20 -13.96 -3.02
N ARG A 78 -12.23 -14.85 -3.12
CA ARG A 78 -11.03 -14.81 -2.26
C ARG A 78 -10.07 -13.69 -2.66
N ASN A 79 -9.98 -13.42 -3.94
CA ASN A 79 -9.18 -12.38 -4.58
C ASN A 79 -9.90 -11.93 -5.86
N ILE A 80 -9.60 -10.73 -6.29
CA ILE A 80 -10.08 -10.17 -7.56
C ILE A 80 -8.87 -10.04 -8.47
N GLU A 81 -8.87 -10.82 -9.56
CA GLU A 81 -7.79 -10.83 -10.52
C GLU A 81 -7.90 -9.66 -11.48
N ILE A 82 -6.83 -8.89 -11.61
CA ILE A 82 -6.71 -7.76 -12.54
C ILE A 82 -5.56 -8.03 -13.49
N ASP A 83 -5.87 -8.09 -14.78
CA ASP A 83 -4.87 -8.27 -15.82
C ASP A 83 -4.23 -6.93 -16.19
N ILE A 84 -2.95 -6.78 -15.84
CA ILE A 84 -2.15 -5.58 -16.13
C ILE A 84 -1.40 -5.65 -17.45
N SER A 85 -1.53 -6.76 -18.21
CA SER A 85 -0.86 -6.92 -19.51
C SER A 85 -1.31 -5.91 -20.56
N ASN A 86 -2.50 -5.33 -20.36
CA ASN A 86 -3.08 -4.33 -21.26
C ASN A 86 -2.42 -2.96 -21.13
N LEU A 87 -1.62 -2.70 -20.09
CA LEU A 87 -0.94 -1.43 -19.87
C LEU A 87 0.30 -1.34 -20.77
N ALA A 88 0.13 -0.77 -21.97
CA ALA A 88 1.16 -0.65 -23.00
C ALA A 88 1.84 0.73 -22.98
N GLU A 89 1.19 1.77 -22.46
CA GLU A 89 1.69 3.13 -22.46
C GLU A 89 1.88 3.71 -21.05
N ILE A 90 2.83 4.66 -20.95
CA ILE A 90 3.02 5.46 -19.74
C ILE A 90 1.83 6.42 -19.65
N GLY A 91 1.23 6.53 -18.46
CA GLY A 91 0.02 7.32 -18.21
C GLY A 91 -1.27 6.53 -18.33
N GLU A 92 -1.23 5.27 -18.79
CA GLU A 92 -2.41 4.41 -18.77
C GLU A 92 -2.76 4.01 -17.34
N SER A 93 -4.06 3.85 -17.09
CA SER A 93 -4.62 3.46 -15.81
C SER A 93 -5.77 2.47 -16.00
N ILE A 94 -5.91 1.57 -15.04
CA ILE A 94 -7.05 0.65 -14.95
C ILE A 94 -7.99 1.18 -13.88
N HIS A 95 -9.26 1.30 -14.21
CA HIS A 95 -10.31 1.78 -13.34
C HIS A 95 -11.18 0.62 -12.85
N VAL A 96 -11.97 0.87 -11.82
CA VAL A 96 -12.91 -0.11 -11.26
C VAL A 96 -13.88 -0.65 -12.32
N LYS A 97 -14.32 0.18 -13.25
CA LYS A 97 -15.23 -0.21 -14.37
C LYS A 97 -14.64 -1.26 -15.31
N ASP A 98 -13.30 -1.37 -15.38
CA ASP A 98 -12.59 -2.27 -16.30
C ASP A 98 -12.46 -3.69 -15.70
N ILE A 99 -12.86 -3.87 -14.44
CA ILE A 99 -12.88 -5.18 -13.79
C ILE A 99 -13.97 -6.03 -14.41
N LYS A 100 -13.65 -7.29 -14.66
CA LYS A 100 -14.64 -8.27 -15.14
C LYS A 100 -15.72 -8.48 -14.08
N PRO A 101 -17.01 -8.37 -14.44
CA PRO A 101 -18.09 -8.54 -13.48
C PRO A 101 -18.08 -9.96 -12.90
N ILE A 102 -18.02 -10.04 -11.58
CA ILE A 102 -18.08 -11.29 -10.82
C ILE A 102 -19.55 -11.57 -10.49
N LYS A 103 -20.01 -12.79 -10.74
CA LYS A 103 -21.40 -13.16 -10.50
C LYS A 103 -21.75 -13.04 -9.00
N GLY A 104 -22.83 -12.35 -8.68
CA GLY A 104 -23.31 -12.22 -7.30
C GLY A 104 -22.58 -11.18 -6.45
N VAL A 105 -21.62 -10.47 -7.01
CA VAL A 105 -20.81 -9.45 -6.31
C VAL A 105 -21.19 -8.05 -6.80
N GLU A 106 -21.51 -7.18 -5.87
CA GLU A 106 -21.73 -5.74 -6.11
C GLU A 106 -20.49 -4.98 -5.65
N ILE A 107 -19.87 -4.20 -6.51
CA ILE A 107 -18.72 -3.36 -6.19
C ILE A 107 -19.26 -2.04 -5.63
N LEU A 108 -18.81 -1.64 -4.44
CA LEU A 108 -19.22 -0.40 -3.77
C LEU A 108 -18.35 0.79 -4.12
N ALA A 109 -17.14 0.54 -4.64
CA ALA A 109 -16.22 1.59 -5.03
C ALA A 109 -16.72 2.36 -6.26
N GLU A 110 -16.29 3.61 -6.39
CA GLU A 110 -16.62 4.45 -7.53
C GLU A 110 -16.07 3.84 -8.83
N PRO A 111 -16.89 3.79 -9.91
CA PRO A 111 -16.48 3.15 -11.18
C PRO A 111 -15.29 3.87 -11.85
N GLU A 112 -15.08 5.15 -11.55
CA GLU A 112 -13.98 5.95 -12.09
C GLU A 112 -12.73 5.92 -11.21
N ALA A 113 -12.78 5.27 -10.06
CA ALA A 113 -11.61 5.14 -9.19
C ALA A 113 -10.50 4.37 -9.89
N VAL A 114 -9.26 4.88 -9.76
CA VAL A 114 -8.06 4.28 -10.35
C VAL A 114 -7.54 3.19 -9.43
N ILE A 115 -7.36 1.99 -9.95
CA ILE A 115 -6.81 0.85 -9.24
C ILE A 115 -5.29 0.79 -9.40
N VAL A 116 -4.85 0.92 -10.64
CA VAL A 116 -3.43 0.88 -10.99
C VAL A 116 -3.15 1.85 -12.12
N THR A 117 -1.99 2.49 -12.07
CA THR A 117 -1.51 3.39 -13.11
C THR A 117 -0.02 3.18 -13.37
N VAL A 118 0.42 3.47 -14.59
CA VAL A 118 1.84 3.47 -14.95
C VAL A 118 2.31 4.89 -15.11
N THR A 119 3.34 5.28 -14.37
CA THR A 119 3.96 6.61 -14.46
C THR A 119 5.41 6.51 -14.92
N GLU A 120 5.92 7.58 -15.49
CA GLU A 120 7.35 7.72 -15.82
C GLU A 120 8.16 8.01 -14.56
N ILE A 121 9.37 7.45 -14.49
CA ILE A 121 10.34 7.82 -13.46
C ILE A 121 10.91 9.18 -13.85
N ILE A 122 10.49 10.23 -13.19
CA ILE A 122 11.21 11.50 -13.24
C ILE A 122 12.36 11.34 -12.25
N GLU A 123 13.54 10.93 -12.72
CA GLU A 123 14.75 11.13 -11.94
C GLU A 123 14.92 12.65 -11.83
N GLU A 124 14.52 13.24 -10.72
CA GLU A 124 15.02 14.54 -10.32
C GLU A 124 16.54 14.39 -10.20
N VAL A 125 17.23 14.75 -11.26
CA VAL A 125 18.67 15.03 -11.17
C VAL A 125 18.76 16.22 -10.21
N VAL A 126 18.98 15.92 -8.94
CA VAL A 126 19.45 16.90 -7.99
C VAL A 126 20.81 17.34 -8.53
N GLU A 127 20.83 18.38 -9.34
CA GLU A 127 22.05 19.12 -9.63
C GLU A 127 22.55 19.64 -8.27
N GLU A 128 23.39 18.86 -7.63
CA GLU A 128 24.32 19.39 -6.65
C GLU A 128 25.14 20.45 -7.36
N LYS A 129 24.68 21.70 -7.27
CA LYS A 129 25.55 22.84 -7.59
C LYS A 129 26.76 22.71 -6.67
N PRO A 130 27.97 22.52 -7.21
CA PRO A 130 29.15 22.59 -6.37
C PRO A 130 29.19 24.00 -5.75
N ALA A 131 28.95 24.06 -4.44
CA ALA A 131 29.22 25.27 -3.69
C ALA A 131 30.69 25.58 -3.88
N SER A 132 30.97 26.63 -4.65
CA SER A 132 32.29 27.20 -4.78
C SER A 132 32.79 27.56 -3.38
N VAL A 133 33.85 26.90 -2.96
CA VAL A 133 34.57 27.17 -1.77
C VAL A 133 35.27 28.51 -2.00
N GLU A 134 34.62 29.62 -1.61
CA GLU A 134 35.32 30.87 -1.43
C GLU A 134 36.04 30.80 -0.08
N GLU A 135 37.37 30.86 -0.17
CA GLU A 135 38.31 31.08 0.91
C GLU A 135 37.88 32.26 1.74
N VAL A 136 37.41 32.04 2.97
CA VAL A 136 37.41 33.08 3.99
C VAL A 136 38.48 32.75 5.01
N LYS A 137 39.53 33.57 4.98
CA LYS A 137 40.65 33.61 5.92
C LYS A 137 40.17 33.55 7.37
N VAL A 138 40.69 32.54 8.05
CA VAL A 138 40.66 32.47 9.52
C VAL A 138 41.72 33.41 10.06
N GLU A 139 41.30 34.44 10.75
CA GLU A 139 42.15 35.14 11.74
C GLU A 139 41.25 35.63 12.89
N GLY A 140 41.47 35.05 14.06
CA GLY A 140 41.07 35.61 15.34
C GLY A 140 39.80 35.08 15.98
N GLU A 141 39.95 34.10 16.89
CA GLU A 141 39.48 34.19 18.29
C GLU A 141 39.53 32.85 19.01
N GLU A 142 40.74 32.41 19.27
CA GLU A 142 41.03 31.60 20.45
C GLU A 142 40.86 32.52 21.67
N LYS A 143 39.73 32.56 22.31
CA LYS A 143 39.53 33.03 23.71
C LYS A 143 38.03 33.08 24.06
N LYS A 144 37.35 31.92 24.16
CA LYS A 144 36.07 31.88 24.91
C LYS A 144 35.55 30.49 25.28
N ILE A 145 36.39 29.47 25.30
CA ILE A 145 35.96 28.11 25.70
C ILE A 145 36.46 27.69 27.09
N GLU A 146 37.15 28.55 27.80
CA GLU A 146 37.72 28.21 29.12
C GLU A 146 36.97 28.79 30.32
N LYS A 147 35.70 29.15 30.18
CA LYS A 147 34.91 29.75 31.28
C LYS A 147 33.52 29.12 31.52
N THR A 148 33.24 27.97 31.00
CA THR A 148 31.92 27.31 31.21
C THR A 148 32.01 25.94 31.89
N GLU A 149 33.20 25.44 32.21
CA GLU A 149 33.37 24.14 32.90
C GLU A 149 33.57 24.23 34.41
N GLU A 150 33.66 25.45 34.99
CA GLU A 150 33.90 25.59 36.45
C GLU A 150 32.66 25.91 37.31
N GLU A 151 31.44 25.90 36.73
CA GLU A 151 30.22 26.27 37.48
C GLU A 151 29.19 25.11 37.65
N GLN A 152 29.54 23.88 37.34
CA GLN A 152 28.65 22.73 37.59
C GLN A 152 29.15 21.72 38.63
N GLU A 153 30.20 22.01 39.37
CA GLU A 153 30.67 21.11 40.45
C GLU A 153 30.46 21.65 41.88
N LYS A 154 29.50 22.55 42.07
CA LYS A 154 29.05 22.93 43.43
C LYS A 154 27.56 23.25 43.48
N LYS A 155 26.71 22.19 43.46
CA LYS A 155 25.47 22.19 44.26
C LYS A 155 24.87 20.79 44.35
#